data_d829fba0bf86ca028831b59ab29703c8
#
_entry.id   d829fba0bf86ca028831b59ab29703c8
#
_cell.length_a   1.000
_cell.length_b   1.000
_cell.length_c   1.000
_cell.angle_alpha   90.00
_cell.angle_beta   90.00
_cell.angle_gamma   90.00
#
_symmetry.space_group_name_H-M   'P 1'
#
loop_
_entity.id
_entity.type
_entity.pdbx_description
1 polymer ?
#
loop_
_entity_poly.entity_id
_entity_poly.type
_entity_poly.pdbx_seq_one_letter_code
_entity_poly.pdbx_strand_id
1 'polypeptide(L)'
;LPKRQRPQSIKDFLELLNKPEREDITIIAKKEKLPPQKQPSSSNKLPIFIGVVVALLLATVVWFTQKPSDTTPLKEEAFATEVIPTENNPVDLGLSVKWAAYNVGASSPEEYGGLYGWADPTGEKKATNSSDSLSVTPPFNISGTQYDIARAKWGEKWRLPTQQELKELSDKCIWKWTEYKKVAGYMVTGPNGNRIFLPASGYCYAYGGTVYGRGRNGRYWSGTRKTANSTSSSASSLVFSINGWSPLYSDYCKEGNSVRPVSE
;
A
#
# COMPACT_ATOMS: atom_id res chain seq x y z
N LEU A 1 -21.64 -5.52 -2.52
CA LEU A 1 -20.43 -5.33 -3.30
C LEU A 1 -19.82 -6.69 -3.59
N PRO A 2 -19.51 -7.06 -4.85
CA PRO A 2 -18.93 -8.36 -5.15
C PRO A 2 -17.55 -8.48 -4.50
N LYS A 3 -17.30 -9.62 -3.85
CA LYS A 3 -15.97 -9.96 -3.31
C LYS A 3 -14.98 -9.91 -4.47
N ARG A 4 -14.03 -8.94 -4.44
CA ARG A 4 -12.91 -8.92 -5.38
C ARG A 4 -12.18 -10.24 -5.26
N GLN A 5 -12.16 -11.02 -6.33
CA GLN A 5 -11.39 -12.25 -6.39
C GLN A 5 -9.90 -11.90 -6.22
N ARG A 6 -9.27 -12.52 -5.24
CA ARG A 6 -7.80 -12.48 -5.12
C ARG A 6 -7.21 -13.21 -6.32
N PRO A 7 -6.10 -12.73 -6.91
CA PRO A 7 -5.41 -13.49 -7.94
C PRO A 7 -5.13 -14.91 -7.44
N GLN A 8 -5.53 -15.91 -8.20
CA GLN A 8 -5.39 -17.31 -7.82
C GLN A 8 -4.01 -17.87 -8.17
N SER A 9 -3.23 -17.15 -8.99
CA SER A 9 -1.91 -17.55 -9.40
C SER A 9 -0.96 -16.35 -9.57
N ILE A 10 0.35 -16.63 -9.55
CA ILE A 10 1.40 -15.63 -9.85
C ILE A 10 1.23 -15.07 -11.26
N LYS A 11 0.75 -15.89 -12.21
CA LYS A 11 0.49 -15.47 -13.59
C LYS A 11 -0.61 -14.43 -13.66
N ASP A 12 -1.72 -14.64 -12.94
CA ASP A 12 -2.84 -13.69 -12.87
C ASP A 12 -2.41 -12.36 -12.24
N PHE A 13 -1.54 -12.41 -11.23
CA PHE A 13 -0.99 -11.21 -10.59
C PHE A 13 -0.07 -10.43 -11.54
N LEU A 14 0.80 -11.12 -12.28
CA LEU A 14 1.68 -10.50 -13.28
C LEU A 14 0.91 -9.90 -14.45
N GLU A 15 -0.16 -10.54 -14.88
CA GLU A 15 -1.04 -10.04 -15.94
C GLU A 15 -1.77 -8.76 -15.48
N LEU A 16 -2.16 -8.68 -14.20
CA LEU A 16 -2.72 -7.46 -13.60
C LEU A 16 -1.69 -6.32 -13.50
N LEU A 17 -0.42 -6.63 -13.23
CA LEU A 17 0.65 -5.65 -13.15
C LEU A 17 1.07 -5.07 -14.50
N ASN A 18 0.96 -5.87 -15.57
CA ASN A 18 1.39 -5.51 -16.91
C ASN A 18 0.25 -5.00 -17.83
N LYS A 19 -0.98 -4.94 -17.33
CA LYS A 19 -2.11 -4.45 -18.11
C LYS A 19 -1.94 -2.94 -18.35
N PRO A 20 -1.79 -2.48 -19.62
CA PRO A 20 -1.81 -1.06 -19.89
C PRO A 20 -3.17 -0.51 -19.47
N GLU A 21 -3.17 0.65 -18.82
CA GLU A 21 -4.38 1.40 -18.53
C GLU A 21 -5.19 1.55 -19.81
N ARG A 22 -6.37 0.95 -19.88
CA ARG A 22 -7.32 1.27 -20.95
C ARG A 22 -7.82 2.68 -20.67
N GLU A 23 -7.44 3.60 -21.53
CA GLU A 23 -8.17 4.83 -21.75
C GLU A 23 -9.64 4.49 -22.10
N ASP A 24 -10.53 5.36 -21.60
CA ASP A 24 -11.94 5.45 -21.97
C ASP A 24 -12.92 4.42 -21.39
N ILE A 25 -13.41 4.78 -20.20
CA ILE A 25 -14.79 4.47 -19.87
C ILE A 25 -15.65 5.51 -20.59
N THR A 26 -15.96 5.25 -21.86
CA THR A 26 -17.06 5.92 -22.53
C THR A 26 -18.35 5.45 -21.85
N ILE A 27 -18.88 6.29 -20.97
CA ILE A 27 -20.22 6.10 -20.40
C ILE A 27 -21.20 6.27 -21.55
N ILE A 28 -21.59 5.16 -22.18
CA ILE A 28 -22.75 5.14 -23.06
C ILE A 28 -23.97 5.27 -22.15
N ALA A 29 -24.42 6.52 -21.96
CA ALA A 29 -25.70 6.81 -21.37
C ALA A 29 -26.78 6.25 -22.33
N LYS A 30 -27.27 5.06 -22.03
CA LYS A 30 -28.44 4.48 -22.67
C LYS A 30 -29.63 5.36 -22.28
N LYS A 31 -30.03 6.25 -23.19
CA LYS A 31 -31.24 7.06 -23.07
C LYS A 31 -32.43 6.09 -23.11
N GLU A 32 -32.93 5.68 -21.97
CA GLU A 32 -34.24 5.08 -21.86
C GLU A 32 -35.28 6.15 -22.21
N LYS A 33 -36.05 5.90 -23.30
CA LYS A 33 -37.21 6.70 -23.68
C LYS A 33 -38.30 6.48 -22.62
N LEU A 34 -38.58 7.49 -21.81
CA LEU A 34 -39.78 7.55 -21.03
C LEU A 34 -41.00 7.62 -21.96
N PRO A 35 -42.10 6.92 -21.63
CA PRO A 35 -43.35 7.01 -22.41
C PRO A 35 -43.97 8.41 -22.24
N PRO A 36 -44.72 8.92 -23.23
CA PRO A 36 -45.29 10.26 -23.20
C PRO A 36 -46.34 10.41 -22.10
N GLN A 37 -46.09 11.35 -21.19
CA GLN A 37 -47.11 11.80 -20.23
C GLN A 37 -48.21 12.60 -20.95
N LYS A 38 -49.44 12.13 -20.82
CA LYS A 38 -50.65 12.88 -21.23
C LYS A 38 -50.79 14.10 -20.32
N GLN A 39 -50.84 15.30 -20.90
CA GLN A 39 -51.26 16.51 -20.20
C GLN A 39 -52.74 16.40 -19.80
N PRO A 40 -53.10 16.73 -18.56
CA PRO A 40 -54.49 16.92 -18.21
C PRO A 40 -54.95 18.34 -18.59
N SER A 41 -56.10 18.38 -19.24
CA SER A 41 -56.81 19.59 -19.65
C SER A 41 -57.17 20.47 -18.45
N SER A 42 -57.03 21.77 -18.61
CA SER A 42 -57.45 22.80 -17.65
C SER A 42 -58.96 22.76 -17.39
N SER A 43 -59.38 22.61 -16.17
CA SER A 43 -60.67 23.12 -15.72
C SER A 43 -60.49 23.85 -14.40
N ASN A 44 -60.80 25.16 -14.41
CA ASN A 44 -60.80 26.06 -13.30
C ASN A 44 -61.77 25.62 -12.22
N LYS A 45 -61.30 25.21 -11.06
CA LYS A 45 -61.99 25.32 -9.76
C LYS A 45 -60.93 25.37 -8.64
N LEU A 46 -60.56 26.57 -8.24
CA LEU A 46 -60.05 26.95 -6.95
C LEU A 46 -61.16 27.76 -6.24
N PRO A 47 -61.23 27.90 -4.97
CA PRO A 47 -60.27 27.71 -3.88
C PRO A 47 -60.95 27.24 -2.58
N ILE A 48 -60.42 26.27 -1.90
CA ILE A 48 -60.64 26.11 -0.44
C ILE A 48 -59.51 25.33 0.25
N PHE A 49 -58.71 24.61 -0.55
CA PHE A 49 -57.69 23.73 0.01
C PHE A 49 -56.32 24.42 0.32
N ILE A 50 -56.08 25.64 -0.12
CA ILE A 50 -54.79 26.30 0.05
C ILE A 50 -54.54 26.73 1.52
N GLY A 51 -55.59 27.09 2.25
CA GLY A 51 -55.44 27.52 3.65
C GLY A 51 -55.02 26.43 4.62
N VAL A 52 -55.46 25.19 4.40
CA VAL A 52 -55.14 24.05 5.28
C VAL A 52 -53.73 23.53 5.06
N VAL A 53 -53.29 23.50 3.80
CA VAL A 53 -51.92 23.04 3.47
C VAL A 53 -50.85 24.01 3.97
N VAL A 54 -51.10 25.33 3.88
CA VAL A 54 -50.17 26.36 4.43
C VAL A 54 -50.10 26.29 5.95
N ALA A 55 -51.23 26.07 6.65
CA ALA A 55 -51.25 25.93 8.11
C ALA A 55 -50.49 24.67 8.57
N LEU A 56 -50.63 23.55 7.85
CA LEU A 56 -49.85 22.32 8.14
C LEU A 56 -48.37 22.44 7.87
N LEU A 57 -47.95 23.15 6.81
CA LEU A 57 -46.56 23.39 6.52
C LEU A 57 -45.90 24.33 7.55
N LEU A 58 -46.62 25.38 8.01
CA LEU A 58 -46.12 26.25 9.08
C LEU A 58 -46.02 25.54 10.43
N ALA A 59 -46.97 24.65 10.75
CA ALA A 59 -46.89 23.85 11.97
C ALA A 59 -45.71 22.87 11.96
N THR A 60 -45.38 22.27 10.81
CA THR A 60 -44.20 21.39 10.67
C THR A 60 -42.90 22.16 10.76
N VAL A 61 -42.80 23.37 10.22
CA VAL A 61 -41.61 24.23 10.33
C VAL A 61 -41.40 24.65 11.79
N VAL A 62 -42.42 25.04 12.49
CA VAL A 62 -42.33 25.42 13.92
C VAL A 62 -41.98 24.23 14.79
N TRP A 63 -42.50 23.01 14.46
CA TRP A 63 -42.16 21.79 15.20
C TRP A 63 -40.69 21.40 14.97
N PHE A 64 -40.17 21.59 13.76
CA PHE A 64 -38.75 21.32 13.44
C PHE A 64 -37.78 22.32 14.11
N THR A 65 -38.22 23.59 14.30
CA THR A 65 -37.38 24.62 14.95
C THR A 65 -37.43 24.55 16.48
N GLN A 66 -38.42 23.86 17.07
CA GLN A 66 -38.54 23.69 18.53
C GLN A 66 -38.08 22.32 19.04
N LYS A 67 -37.65 21.43 18.15
CA LYS A 67 -36.97 20.20 18.62
C LYS A 67 -35.67 20.63 19.27
N PRO A 68 -35.45 20.38 20.57
CA PRO A 68 -34.13 20.63 21.16
C PRO A 68 -33.15 19.80 20.32
N SER A 69 -32.16 20.48 19.80
CA SER A 69 -31.02 19.82 19.21
C SER A 69 -30.39 18.98 20.33
N ASP A 70 -30.69 17.70 20.40
CA ASP A 70 -29.78 16.74 20.97
C ASP A 70 -28.53 16.77 20.10
N THR A 71 -27.79 17.85 20.19
CA THR A 71 -26.38 17.86 19.93
C THR A 71 -25.74 17.13 21.10
N THR A 72 -25.94 15.82 21.17
CA THR A 72 -24.85 14.97 21.61
C THR A 72 -23.72 15.40 20.68
N PRO A 73 -22.63 16.01 21.17
CA PRO A 73 -21.50 16.26 20.31
C PRO A 73 -21.18 14.89 19.75
N LEU A 74 -21.33 14.72 18.42
CA LEU A 74 -20.64 13.67 17.72
C LEU A 74 -19.25 13.78 18.31
N LYS A 75 -18.91 12.81 19.16
CA LYS A 75 -17.58 12.63 19.67
C LYS A 75 -16.80 12.59 18.36
N GLU A 76 -16.24 13.74 18.02
CA GLU A 76 -15.23 13.86 16.99
C GLU A 76 -14.25 12.81 17.44
N GLU A 77 -14.37 11.62 16.85
CA GLU A 77 -13.31 10.65 16.96
C GLU A 77 -12.13 11.44 16.46
N ALA A 78 -11.41 12.01 17.40
CA ALA A 78 -10.16 12.65 17.14
C ALA A 78 -9.44 11.60 16.30
N PHE A 79 -9.40 11.83 14.99
CA PHE A 79 -8.43 11.16 14.14
C PHE A 79 -7.13 11.37 14.88
N ALA A 80 -6.76 10.38 15.69
CA ALA A 80 -5.48 10.37 16.36
C ALA A 80 -4.52 10.67 15.24
N THR A 81 -3.93 11.86 15.32
CA THR A 81 -3.02 12.38 14.28
C THR A 81 -2.12 11.21 13.95
N GLU A 82 -2.18 10.74 12.71
CA GLU A 82 -1.51 9.50 12.28
C GLU A 82 -0.01 9.72 12.46
N VAL A 83 0.48 9.53 13.68
CA VAL A 83 1.88 9.71 14.01
C VAL A 83 2.62 8.48 13.48
N ILE A 84 3.13 8.63 12.26
CA ILE A 84 4.16 7.71 11.78
C ILE A 84 5.47 8.21 12.38
N PRO A 85 6.21 7.34 13.10
CA PRO A 85 7.49 7.74 13.67
C PRO A 85 8.40 8.30 12.57
N THR A 86 8.89 9.53 12.76
CA THR A 86 9.81 10.22 11.85
C THR A 86 11.27 9.92 12.17
N GLU A 87 11.55 9.46 13.38
CA GLU A 87 12.87 9.00 13.79
C GLU A 87 13.04 7.51 13.44
N ASN A 88 14.26 7.09 13.14
CA ASN A 88 14.56 5.69 12.83
C ASN A 88 14.59 4.83 14.10
N ASN A 89 13.54 4.95 14.91
CA ASN A 89 13.29 4.06 16.02
C ASN A 89 12.51 2.83 15.56
N PRO A 90 12.79 1.65 16.13
CA PRO A 90 12.01 0.46 15.82
C PRO A 90 10.55 0.63 16.20
N VAL A 91 9.64 0.42 15.25
CA VAL A 91 8.19 0.47 15.45
C VAL A 91 7.70 -0.92 15.80
N ASP A 92 7.18 -1.09 16.99
CA ASP A 92 6.48 -2.30 17.39
C ASP A 92 5.09 -2.33 16.75
N LEU A 93 4.86 -3.27 15.84
CA LEU A 93 3.56 -3.48 15.20
C LEU A 93 2.73 -4.58 15.90
N GLY A 94 3.20 -5.13 17.02
CA GLY A 94 2.60 -6.32 17.65
C GLY A 94 2.92 -7.61 16.88
N LEU A 95 4.05 -7.66 16.19
CA LEU A 95 4.59 -8.79 15.44
C LEU A 95 5.80 -9.39 16.15
N SER A 96 6.37 -10.44 15.56
CA SER A 96 7.54 -11.12 16.12
C SER A 96 8.80 -10.24 16.18
N VAL A 97 8.87 -9.23 15.33
CA VAL A 97 9.97 -8.26 15.25
C VAL A 97 9.43 -6.83 15.13
N LYS A 98 10.27 -5.86 15.48
CA LYS A 98 9.99 -4.44 15.26
C LYS A 98 10.48 -4.00 13.88
N TRP A 99 9.76 -3.09 13.25
CA TRP A 99 10.03 -2.61 11.90
C TRP A 99 10.63 -1.21 11.91
N ALA A 100 11.55 -0.94 11.03
CA ALA A 100 12.08 0.42 10.86
C ALA A 100 10.96 1.38 10.41
N ALA A 101 11.05 2.65 10.82
CA ALA A 101 10.09 3.66 10.43
C ALA A 101 10.16 4.00 8.94
N TYR A 102 11.34 3.87 8.31
CA TYR A 102 11.58 4.18 6.90
C TYR A 102 12.60 3.22 6.25
N ASN A 103 12.82 3.37 4.94
CA ASN A 103 13.68 2.50 4.16
C ASN A 103 15.17 2.83 4.36
N VAL A 104 16.06 1.88 4.10
CA VAL A 104 17.50 2.15 4.00
C VAL A 104 17.75 3.23 2.94
N GLY A 105 18.56 4.24 3.27
CA GLY A 105 18.81 5.37 2.38
C GLY A 105 17.75 6.45 2.35
N ALA A 106 16.72 6.35 3.22
CA ALA A 106 15.74 7.41 3.49
C ALA A 106 16.02 8.08 4.84
N SER A 107 15.44 9.26 5.06
CA SER A 107 15.48 10.05 6.30
C SER A 107 14.07 10.23 6.90
N SER A 108 13.03 9.86 6.15
CA SER A 108 11.63 9.95 6.56
C SER A 108 10.77 8.86 5.93
N PRO A 109 9.58 8.56 6.49
CA PRO A 109 8.73 7.47 6.01
C PRO A 109 8.27 7.59 4.56
N GLU A 110 8.08 8.81 4.06
CA GLU A 110 7.64 9.08 2.69
C GLU A 110 8.75 8.99 1.65
N GLU A 111 10.01 9.08 2.06
CA GLU A 111 11.13 8.96 1.14
C GLU A 111 11.28 7.52 0.64
N TYR A 112 11.58 7.39 -0.64
CA TYR A 112 11.72 6.07 -1.26
C TYR A 112 12.92 5.28 -0.75
N GLY A 113 13.99 5.98 -0.35
CA GLY A 113 15.27 5.35 -0.02
C GLY A 113 16.01 4.82 -1.23
N GLY A 114 16.98 3.96 -0.99
CA GLY A 114 17.76 3.29 -2.03
C GLY A 114 17.09 2.04 -2.57
N LEU A 115 17.50 1.65 -3.78
CA LEU A 115 17.19 0.35 -4.37
C LEU A 115 18.49 -0.45 -4.42
N TYR A 116 18.52 -1.64 -3.84
CA TYR A 116 19.74 -2.42 -3.59
C TYR A 116 19.66 -3.80 -4.22
N GLY A 117 20.79 -4.30 -4.73
CA GLY A 117 20.94 -5.69 -5.11
C GLY A 117 20.93 -6.60 -3.88
N TRP A 118 20.41 -7.81 -4.02
CA TRP A 118 20.42 -8.78 -2.94
C TRP A 118 21.85 -9.27 -2.62
N ALA A 119 22.21 -9.33 -1.35
CA ALA A 119 23.53 -9.68 -0.84
C ALA A 119 24.65 -8.70 -1.25
N ASP A 120 24.32 -7.44 -1.51
CA ASP A 120 25.27 -6.37 -1.71
C ASP A 120 25.31 -5.43 -0.50
N PRO A 121 26.18 -5.65 0.49
CA PRO A 121 26.26 -4.83 1.70
C PRO A 121 26.85 -3.43 1.43
N THR A 122 27.50 -3.20 0.29
CA THR A 122 28.07 -1.90 -0.07
C THR A 122 27.01 -0.95 -0.59
N GLY A 123 26.02 -1.47 -1.29
CA GLY A 123 25.02 -0.70 -2.01
C GLY A 123 25.61 0.01 -3.25
N GLU A 124 26.76 -0.42 -3.75
CA GLU A 124 27.50 0.23 -4.83
C GLU A 124 27.58 -0.60 -6.11
N LYS A 125 27.17 -1.87 -6.05
CA LYS A 125 27.23 -2.75 -7.23
C LYS A 125 26.36 -2.20 -8.34
N LYS A 126 27.01 -1.63 -9.33
CA LYS A 126 26.39 -1.40 -10.63
C LYS A 126 26.12 -2.77 -11.25
N ALA A 127 24.90 -3.00 -11.72
CA ALA A 127 24.59 -4.20 -12.48
C ALA A 127 25.51 -4.23 -13.71
N THR A 128 26.54 -5.02 -13.65
CA THR A 128 27.25 -5.41 -14.84
C THR A 128 26.41 -6.50 -15.51
N ASN A 129 26.27 -6.45 -16.83
CA ASN A 129 25.60 -7.47 -17.64
C ASN A 129 26.34 -8.84 -17.60
N SER A 130 27.38 -8.93 -16.81
CA SER A 130 28.15 -10.13 -16.62
C SER A 130 27.56 -10.94 -15.47
N SER A 131 27.55 -12.23 -15.67
CA SER A 131 27.40 -13.29 -14.68
C SER A 131 28.51 -13.22 -13.60
N ASP A 132 28.82 -12.05 -13.09
CA ASP A 132 29.71 -11.91 -11.96
C ASP A 132 29.07 -12.60 -10.77
N SER A 133 29.27 -13.93 -10.78
CA SER A 133 29.13 -14.73 -9.60
C SER A 133 29.86 -14.01 -8.50
N LEU A 134 29.13 -13.69 -7.44
CA LEU A 134 29.77 -13.36 -6.18
C LEU A 134 30.90 -14.38 -5.99
N SER A 135 32.13 -13.92 -5.85
CA SER A 135 33.30 -14.80 -5.65
C SER A 135 33.11 -15.73 -4.44
N VAL A 136 32.10 -15.45 -3.62
CA VAL A 136 31.62 -16.25 -2.50
C VAL A 136 30.11 -16.36 -2.61
N THR A 137 29.58 -17.59 -2.53
CA THR A 137 28.14 -17.84 -2.50
C THR A 137 27.56 -17.41 -1.15
N PRO A 138 26.66 -16.43 -1.10
CA PRO A 138 26.04 -16.04 0.15
C PRO A 138 25.18 -17.20 0.73
N PRO A 139 24.99 -17.25 2.06
CA PRO A 139 24.13 -18.26 2.69
C PRO A 139 22.69 -18.18 2.20
N PHE A 140 21.89 -19.22 2.49
CA PHE A 140 20.47 -19.27 2.16
C PHE A 140 19.69 -18.08 2.78
N ASN A 141 20.03 -17.71 3.99
CA ASN A 141 19.52 -16.51 4.67
C ASN A 141 20.68 -15.57 5.00
N ILE A 142 20.64 -14.36 4.44
CA ILE A 142 21.66 -13.33 4.68
C ILE A 142 21.27 -12.35 5.79
N SER A 143 20.05 -12.47 6.35
CA SER A 143 19.56 -11.58 7.42
C SER A 143 20.55 -11.55 8.60
N GLY A 144 21.02 -10.36 8.97
CA GLY A 144 21.98 -10.16 10.06
C GLY A 144 23.43 -10.61 9.76
N THR A 145 23.74 -11.06 8.55
CA THR A 145 25.10 -11.46 8.16
C THR A 145 25.89 -10.29 7.55
N GLN A 146 27.15 -10.55 7.20
CA GLN A 146 27.99 -9.58 6.48
C GLN A 146 27.47 -9.19 5.08
N TYR A 147 26.52 -9.94 4.53
CA TYR A 147 25.88 -9.67 3.23
C TYR A 147 24.63 -8.80 3.34
N ASP A 148 24.25 -8.42 4.55
CA ASP A 148 23.03 -7.67 4.85
C ASP A 148 23.27 -6.16 4.78
N ILE A 149 22.66 -5.50 3.79
CA ILE A 149 22.78 -4.04 3.59
C ILE A 149 22.19 -3.24 4.77
N ALA A 150 21.15 -3.73 5.43
CA ALA A 150 20.56 -3.05 6.59
C ALA A 150 21.57 -3.02 7.75
N ARG A 151 22.21 -4.16 8.05
CA ARG A 151 23.28 -4.27 9.04
C ARG A 151 24.48 -3.40 8.65
N ALA A 152 24.89 -3.42 7.40
CA ALA A 152 26.05 -2.67 6.91
C ALA A 152 25.86 -1.14 7.02
N LYS A 153 24.65 -0.65 6.71
CA LYS A 153 24.36 0.80 6.71
C LYS A 153 23.91 1.34 8.07
N TRP A 154 23.23 0.54 8.89
CA TRP A 154 22.60 1.00 10.13
C TRP A 154 23.12 0.31 11.40
N GLY A 155 24.05 -0.64 11.26
CA GLY A 155 24.67 -1.35 12.38
C GLY A 155 23.90 -2.61 12.81
N GLU A 156 24.48 -3.32 13.79
CA GLU A 156 24.11 -4.69 14.17
C GLU A 156 22.68 -4.84 14.70
N LYS A 157 22.07 -3.78 15.17
CA LYS A 157 20.70 -3.75 15.65
C LYS A 157 19.70 -4.02 14.52
N TRP A 158 20.06 -3.72 13.27
CA TRP A 158 19.20 -3.78 12.12
C TRP A 158 19.59 -4.91 11.17
N ARG A 159 18.60 -5.53 10.58
CA ARG A 159 18.77 -6.57 9.57
C ARG A 159 17.65 -6.58 8.53
N LEU A 160 17.88 -7.24 7.42
CA LEU A 160 16.82 -7.59 6.49
C LEU A 160 15.77 -8.45 7.20
N PRO A 161 14.47 -8.27 6.91
CA PRO A 161 13.46 -9.23 7.33
C PRO A 161 13.68 -10.58 6.65
N THR A 162 13.35 -11.65 7.34
CA THR A 162 13.24 -12.97 6.73
C THR A 162 11.98 -13.07 5.89
N GLN A 163 11.88 -14.10 5.06
CA GLN A 163 10.66 -14.40 4.30
C GLN A 163 9.45 -14.63 5.22
N GLN A 164 9.65 -15.26 6.38
CA GLN A 164 8.60 -15.52 7.36
C GLN A 164 8.08 -14.23 7.99
N GLU A 165 8.96 -13.28 8.29
CA GLU A 165 8.58 -11.98 8.86
C GLU A 165 7.83 -11.12 7.83
N LEU A 166 8.21 -11.15 6.54
CA LEU A 166 7.42 -10.52 5.48
C LEU A 166 6.03 -11.16 5.34
N LYS A 167 5.97 -12.48 5.48
CA LYS A 167 4.70 -13.19 5.48
C LYS A 167 3.84 -12.82 6.70
N GLU A 168 4.43 -12.74 7.87
CA GLU A 168 3.75 -12.31 9.10
C GLU A 168 3.19 -10.89 8.96
N LEU A 169 3.99 -9.94 8.45
CA LEU A 169 3.56 -8.57 8.16
C LEU A 169 2.35 -8.56 7.22
N SER A 170 2.41 -9.39 6.17
CA SER A 170 1.32 -9.51 5.19
C SER A 170 0.03 -10.08 5.78
N ASP A 171 0.15 -11.10 6.64
CA ASP A 171 -0.99 -11.88 7.12
C ASP A 171 -1.69 -11.23 8.32
N LYS A 172 -0.93 -10.59 9.20
CA LYS A 172 -1.42 -10.07 10.49
C LYS A 172 -1.78 -8.59 10.47
N CYS A 173 -1.29 -7.82 9.50
CA CYS A 173 -1.51 -6.38 9.44
C CYS A 173 -2.63 -5.99 8.48
N ILE A 174 -3.21 -4.82 8.72
CA ILE A 174 -4.18 -4.18 7.82
C ILE A 174 -3.41 -3.32 6.82
N TRP A 175 -3.65 -3.54 5.53
CA TRP A 175 -3.00 -2.84 4.44
C TRP A 175 -3.98 -1.89 3.74
N LYS A 176 -3.64 -0.59 3.73
CA LYS A 176 -4.44 0.44 3.07
C LYS A 176 -3.58 1.20 2.07
N TRP A 177 -3.88 1.07 0.77
CA TRP A 177 -3.25 1.93 -0.24
C TRP A 177 -3.66 3.38 0.02
N THR A 178 -2.69 4.27 0.08
CA THR A 178 -2.90 5.68 0.38
C THR A 178 -1.80 6.55 -0.19
N GLU A 179 -1.99 7.85 -0.11
CA GLU A 179 -0.95 8.84 -0.32
C GLU A 179 -0.57 9.44 1.04
N TYR A 180 0.72 9.39 1.37
CA TYR A 180 1.28 10.04 2.55
C TYR A 180 2.30 11.08 2.12
N LYS A 181 2.08 12.35 2.50
CA LYS A 181 2.90 13.51 2.08
C LYS A 181 3.20 13.54 0.56
N LYS A 182 2.18 13.29 -0.26
CA LYS A 182 2.24 13.24 -1.73
C LYS A 182 3.01 12.04 -2.31
N VAL A 183 3.26 11.01 -1.52
CA VAL A 183 3.90 9.77 -1.96
C VAL A 183 2.92 8.62 -1.83
N ALA A 184 2.66 7.93 -2.94
CA ALA A 184 1.79 6.75 -2.96
C ALA A 184 2.48 5.54 -2.35
N GLY A 185 1.71 4.70 -1.64
CA GLY A 185 2.20 3.49 -1.00
C GLY A 185 1.16 2.82 -0.12
N TYR A 186 1.60 1.92 0.72
CA TYR A 186 0.74 1.28 1.71
C TYR A 186 0.99 1.80 3.13
N MET A 187 -0.09 2.23 3.78
CA MET A 187 -0.13 2.31 5.22
C MET A 187 -0.40 0.91 5.76
N VAL A 188 0.53 0.41 6.55
CA VAL A 188 0.47 -0.92 7.17
C VAL A 188 0.25 -0.75 8.66
N THR A 189 -0.90 -1.20 9.16
CA THR A 189 -1.30 -1.09 10.56
C THR A 189 -1.21 -2.46 11.23
N GLY A 190 -0.40 -2.56 12.26
CA GLY A 190 -0.23 -3.76 13.06
C GLY A 190 -1.42 -4.08 13.97
N PRO A 191 -1.46 -5.28 14.55
CA PRO A 191 -2.51 -5.69 15.50
C PRO A 191 -2.65 -4.76 16.71
N ASN A 192 -1.55 -4.12 17.14
CA ASN A 192 -1.54 -3.17 18.27
C ASN A 192 -1.93 -1.73 17.89
N GLY A 193 -2.27 -1.48 16.61
CA GLY A 193 -2.68 -0.17 16.10
C GLY A 193 -1.53 0.73 15.63
N ASN A 194 -0.28 0.39 15.93
CA ASN A 194 0.88 1.13 15.40
C ASN A 194 1.04 0.91 13.90
N ARG A 195 1.73 1.84 13.24
CA ARG A 195 1.75 1.92 11.78
C ARG A 195 3.13 2.18 11.23
N ILE A 196 3.37 1.67 10.04
CA ILE A 196 4.47 2.09 9.16
C ILE A 196 3.92 2.42 7.77
N PHE A 197 4.61 3.29 7.06
CA PHE A 197 4.30 3.56 5.65
C PHE A 197 5.35 2.91 4.75
N LEU A 198 4.92 2.13 3.76
CA LEU A 198 5.75 1.51 2.74
C LEU A 198 5.55 2.25 1.42
N PRO A 199 6.45 3.17 1.03
CA PRO A 199 6.32 3.90 -0.23
C PRO A 199 6.44 2.97 -1.45
N ALA A 200 5.69 3.30 -2.51
CA ALA A 200 5.79 2.64 -3.81
C ALA A 200 7.08 3.08 -4.52
N SER A 201 8.22 2.60 -4.06
CA SER A 201 9.56 3.03 -4.46
C SER A 201 9.92 2.63 -5.90
N GLY A 202 9.15 1.72 -6.51
CA GLY A 202 9.54 1.08 -7.76
C GLY A 202 10.61 0.01 -7.55
N TYR A 203 11.30 -0.32 -8.64
CA TYR A 203 12.36 -1.32 -8.69
C TYR A 203 13.26 -1.09 -9.92
N CYS A 204 14.43 -1.74 -9.97
CA CYS A 204 15.31 -1.77 -11.14
C CYS A 204 15.52 -3.21 -11.60
N TYR A 205 15.43 -3.50 -12.91
CA TYR A 205 15.78 -4.81 -13.45
C TYR A 205 17.27 -5.14 -13.32
N ALA A 206 18.09 -4.10 -13.28
CA ALA A 206 19.51 -4.20 -13.02
C ALA A 206 19.84 -3.11 -11.99
N TYR A 207 20.55 -3.48 -10.95
CA TYR A 207 20.95 -2.53 -9.90
C TYR A 207 21.70 -1.34 -10.47
N GLY A 208 21.30 -0.13 -10.09
CA GLY A 208 21.83 1.13 -10.64
C GLY A 208 21.28 1.54 -12.01
N GLY A 209 20.31 0.78 -12.55
CA GLY A 209 19.62 1.09 -13.79
C GLY A 209 18.40 2.01 -13.64
N THR A 210 17.59 2.06 -14.69
CA THR A 210 16.34 2.82 -14.69
C THR A 210 15.36 2.29 -13.63
N VAL A 211 14.73 3.20 -12.89
CA VAL A 211 13.68 2.88 -11.92
C VAL A 211 12.34 2.75 -12.63
N TYR A 212 11.69 1.61 -12.46
CA TYR A 212 10.37 1.32 -13.00
C TYR A 212 9.30 1.35 -11.90
N GLY A 213 8.11 1.76 -12.26
CA GLY A 213 6.93 1.67 -11.40
C GLY A 213 6.95 2.53 -10.13
N ARG A 214 7.82 3.55 -10.02
CA ARG A 214 7.81 4.48 -8.89
C ARG A 214 6.45 5.17 -8.78
N GLY A 215 5.90 5.24 -7.57
CA GLY A 215 4.56 5.74 -7.29
C GLY A 215 3.43 4.76 -7.59
N ARG A 216 3.73 3.58 -8.16
CA ARG A 216 2.74 2.54 -8.53
C ARG A 216 3.04 1.19 -7.91
N ASN A 217 4.31 0.82 -7.79
CA ASN A 217 4.76 -0.48 -7.31
C ASN A 217 5.79 -0.30 -6.19
N GLY A 218 5.81 -1.23 -5.24
CA GLY A 218 6.88 -1.40 -4.29
C GLY A 218 7.42 -2.81 -4.33
N ARG A 219 8.74 -2.97 -4.25
CA ARG A 219 9.42 -4.25 -4.08
C ARG A 219 10.41 -4.13 -2.94
N TYR A 220 10.34 -5.07 -2.01
CA TYR A 220 11.11 -5.05 -0.77
C TYR A 220 11.77 -6.39 -0.53
N TRP A 221 13.09 -6.39 -0.39
CA TRP A 221 13.86 -7.61 -0.16
C TRP A 221 13.55 -8.27 1.19
N SER A 222 13.53 -9.61 1.17
CA SER A 222 13.86 -10.40 2.36
C SER A 222 15.34 -10.82 2.32
N GLY A 223 15.86 -11.24 3.46
CA GLY A 223 17.17 -11.87 3.54
C GLY A 223 17.21 -13.32 3.04
N THR A 224 16.07 -13.90 2.62
CA THR A 224 15.93 -15.32 2.33
C THR A 224 15.96 -15.61 0.83
N ARG A 225 16.82 -16.52 0.38
CA ARG A 225 16.81 -17.03 -1.01
C ARG A 225 15.48 -17.72 -1.31
N LYS A 226 15.11 -17.77 -2.59
CA LYS A 226 13.88 -18.44 -3.00
C LYS A 226 13.95 -19.96 -2.82
N THR A 227 15.10 -20.56 -3.07
CA THR A 227 15.35 -22.01 -2.90
C THR A 227 16.67 -22.22 -2.14
N ALA A 228 16.77 -23.33 -1.43
CA ALA A 228 18.01 -23.72 -0.74
C ALA A 228 19.15 -24.09 -1.71
N ASN A 229 18.86 -24.26 -2.99
CA ASN A 229 19.91 -24.52 -3.98
C ASN A 229 20.80 -23.29 -4.14
N SER A 230 22.09 -23.44 -3.91
CA SER A 230 23.09 -22.37 -3.98
C SER A 230 23.22 -21.73 -5.37
N THR A 231 22.75 -22.42 -6.43
CA THR A 231 22.74 -21.88 -7.79
C THR A 231 21.56 -20.96 -8.08
N SER A 232 20.59 -20.84 -7.17
CA SER A 232 19.47 -19.93 -7.35
C SER A 232 19.94 -18.47 -7.35
N SER A 233 19.70 -17.78 -8.46
CA SER A 233 19.96 -16.37 -8.63
C SER A 233 18.80 -15.48 -8.13
N SER A 234 17.85 -16.05 -7.38
CA SER A 234 16.64 -15.37 -6.93
C SER A 234 16.48 -15.40 -5.42
N ALA A 235 15.92 -14.32 -4.88
CA ALA A 235 15.57 -14.19 -3.47
C ALA A 235 14.10 -13.82 -3.30
N SER A 236 13.56 -14.08 -2.11
CA SER A 236 12.19 -13.75 -1.77
C SER A 236 12.03 -12.25 -1.51
N SER A 237 10.92 -11.70 -1.97
CA SER A 237 10.57 -10.29 -1.79
C SER A 237 9.08 -10.11 -1.52
N LEU A 238 8.74 -9.02 -0.88
CA LEU A 238 7.39 -8.48 -0.83
C LEU A 238 7.20 -7.58 -2.05
N VAL A 239 6.16 -7.83 -2.83
CA VAL A 239 5.79 -7.01 -3.99
C VAL A 239 4.38 -6.48 -3.81
N PHE A 240 4.15 -5.22 -4.15
CA PHE A 240 2.82 -4.64 -4.11
C PHE A 240 2.58 -3.60 -5.22
N SER A 241 1.30 -3.38 -5.49
CA SER A 241 0.77 -2.29 -6.30
C SER A 241 -0.57 -1.84 -5.71
N ILE A 242 -1.20 -0.83 -6.29
CA ILE A 242 -2.56 -0.42 -5.89
C ILE A 242 -3.58 -1.57 -5.90
N ASN A 243 -3.32 -2.63 -6.67
CA ASN A 243 -4.23 -3.78 -6.83
C ASN A 243 -4.02 -4.88 -5.78
N GLY A 244 -3.02 -4.77 -4.91
CA GLY A 244 -2.73 -5.75 -3.87
C GLY A 244 -1.24 -6.01 -3.69
N TRP A 245 -0.94 -7.06 -2.92
CA TRP A 245 0.44 -7.42 -2.56
C TRP A 245 0.65 -8.92 -2.51
N SER A 246 1.92 -9.34 -2.61
CA SER A 246 2.38 -10.72 -2.42
C SER A 246 3.67 -10.72 -1.57
N PRO A 247 3.67 -11.39 -0.41
CA PRO A 247 4.82 -11.42 0.49
C PRO A 247 5.90 -12.42 0.07
N LEU A 248 5.63 -13.26 -0.91
CA LEU A 248 6.50 -14.38 -1.29
C LEU A 248 6.81 -14.38 -2.80
N TYR A 249 6.98 -13.20 -3.35
CA TYR A 249 7.43 -13.06 -4.73
C TYR A 249 8.90 -13.50 -4.88
N SER A 250 9.37 -13.65 -6.09
CA SER A 250 10.74 -14.06 -6.41
C SER A 250 11.35 -13.10 -7.41
N ASP A 251 12.29 -12.30 -6.95
CA ASP A 251 13.06 -11.38 -7.78
C ASP A 251 14.47 -11.92 -8.00
N TYR A 252 15.09 -11.58 -9.13
CA TYR A 252 16.50 -11.92 -9.38
C TYR A 252 17.40 -11.08 -8.44
N CYS A 253 18.43 -11.71 -7.85
CA CYS A 253 19.34 -11.06 -6.90
C CYS A 253 20.04 -9.82 -7.48
N LYS A 254 20.16 -9.73 -8.81
CA LYS A 254 20.72 -8.57 -9.52
C LYS A 254 19.75 -7.40 -9.65
N GLU A 255 18.46 -7.59 -9.37
CA GLU A 255 17.48 -6.51 -9.38
C GLU A 255 17.67 -5.58 -8.18
N GLY A 256 17.28 -4.33 -8.34
CA GLY A 256 17.31 -3.35 -7.26
C GLY A 256 15.95 -3.22 -6.62
N ASN A 257 15.84 -3.60 -5.34
CA ASN A 257 14.62 -3.46 -4.54
C ASN A 257 14.89 -2.65 -3.27
N SER A 258 13.84 -2.08 -2.70
CA SER A 258 13.90 -1.41 -1.40
C SER A 258 14.24 -2.37 -0.27
N VAL A 259 14.74 -1.80 0.82
CA VAL A 259 14.99 -2.52 2.07
C VAL A 259 14.27 -1.80 3.21
N ARG A 260 13.37 -2.49 3.88
CA ARG A 260 12.75 -2.07 5.14
C ARG A 260 13.30 -2.96 6.24
N PRO A 261 14.23 -2.46 7.06
CA PRO A 261 14.86 -3.23 8.12
C PRO A 261 13.90 -3.65 9.24
N VAL A 262 14.32 -4.69 9.96
CA VAL A 262 13.73 -5.12 11.21
C VAL A 262 14.77 -5.16 12.33
N SER A 263 14.29 -5.15 13.56
CA SER A 263 15.07 -5.25 14.80
C SER A 263 14.34 -6.19 15.78
N GLU A 264 15.08 -6.88 16.63
CA GLU A 264 14.54 -7.70 17.71
C GLU A 264 13.76 -6.88 18.76
#